data_4129092502ed6744abc77033ac62a9b9
#
_entry.id   4129092502ed6744abc77033ac62a9b9
#
_cell.length_a   1.000
_cell.length_b   1.000
_cell.length_c   1.000
_cell.angle_alpha   90.00
_cell.angle_beta   90.00
_cell.angle_gamma   90.00
#
_symmetry.space_group_name_H-M   'P 1'
#
loop_
_entity.id
_entity.type
_entity.pdbx_description
1 polymer ?
#
loop_
_entity_poly.entity_id
_entity_poly.type
_entity_poly.pdbx_seq_one_letter_code
_entity_poly.pdbx_strand_id
1 'polypeptide(L)'
;MNDLIVRLSSLTLENIKNVKKGTVCVPITGITKAGVLGIYGQNGSGKTAIIDALYFLQQIMIGSELEPEIADYLDSDSDHAEITAEFIISSSEKALYEVGYHVQLAKADSRVWINREFLNCSVTKNGIRSNKNIFMD
;
A
#
# COMPACT_ATOMS: atom_id res chain seq x y z
N MET A 1 -10.14 26.62 -3.17
CA MET A 1 -9.66 25.45 -2.45
C MET A 1 -9.58 24.29 -3.42
N ASN A 2 -8.41 23.68 -3.56
CA ASN A 2 -8.23 22.58 -4.49
C ASN A 2 -8.63 21.27 -3.81
N ASP A 3 -9.66 20.63 -4.35
CA ASP A 3 -10.09 19.36 -3.83
C ASP A 3 -9.15 18.26 -4.36
N LEU A 4 -8.49 17.57 -3.46
CA LEU A 4 -7.67 16.41 -3.80
C LEU A 4 -8.48 15.14 -3.60
N ILE A 5 -8.47 14.29 -4.59
CA ILE A 5 -9.07 12.95 -4.51
C ILE A 5 -7.96 11.94 -4.53
N VAL A 6 -7.87 11.16 -3.46
CA VAL A 6 -6.84 10.11 -3.30
C VAL A 6 -7.52 8.76 -3.45
N ARG A 7 -6.98 7.92 -4.34
CA ARG A 7 -7.49 6.57 -4.58
C ARG A 7 -6.37 5.56 -4.56
N LEU A 8 -6.62 4.44 -3.92
CA LEU A 8 -5.73 3.28 -4.02
C LEU A 8 -5.91 2.64 -5.40
N SER A 9 -4.84 2.50 -6.16
CA SER A 9 -4.88 1.87 -7.49
C SER A 9 -4.41 0.43 -7.46
N SER A 10 -3.41 0.10 -6.64
CA SER A 10 -2.95 -1.28 -6.49
C SER A 10 -2.34 -1.51 -5.12
N LEU A 11 -2.36 -2.75 -4.71
CA LEU A 11 -1.74 -3.21 -3.47
C LEU A 11 -1.01 -4.51 -3.77
N THR A 12 0.29 -4.55 -3.51
CA THR A 12 1.10 -5.74 -3.66
C THR A 12 1.59 -6.20 -2.30
N LEU A 13 1.40 -7.47 -2.01
CA LEU A 13 1.77 -8.09 -0.75
C LEU A 13 2.81 -9.18 -0.99
N GLU A 14 3.77 -9.30 -0.08
CA GLU A 14 4.72 -10.39 -0.06
C GLU A 14 4.91 -10.88 1.37
N ASN A 15 4.73 -12.18 1.57
CA ASN A 15 4.88 -12.86 2.87
C ASN A 15 3.94 -12.32 3.95
N ILE A 16 2.72 -11.99 3.57
CA ILE A 16 1.66 -11.59 4.52
C ILE A 16 0.69 -12.77 4.65
N LYS A 17 0.57 -13.32 5.85
CA LYS A 17 -0.25 -14.49 6.16
C LYS A 17 0.04 -15.64 5.19
N ASN A 18 -0.98 -16.08 4.46
CA ASN A 18 -0.85 -17.16 3.48
C ASN A 18 -0.53 -16.68 2.07
N VAL A 19 -0.30 -15.38 1.89
CA VAL A 19 0.05 -14.82 0.60
C VAL A 19 1.56 -14.69 0.50
N LYS A 20 2.17 -15.52 -0.37
CA LYS A 20 3.60 -15.44 -0.63
C LYS A 20 3.92 -14.22 -1.48
N LYS A 21 3.13 -13.99 -2.52
CA LYS A 21 3.19 -12.79 -3.34
C LYS A 21 1.88 -12.64 -4.12
N GLY A 22 1.31 -11.46 -4.10
CA GLY A 22 0.08 -11.20 -4.84
C GLY A 22 -0.17 -9.71 -5.00
N THR A 23 -0.89 -9.36 -6.05
CA THR A 23 -1.25 -7.98 -6.36
C THR A 23 -2.75 -7.88 -6.57
N VAL A 24 -3.35 -6.88 -5.94
CA VAL A 24 -4.76 -6.52 -6.16
C VAL A 24 -4.78 -5.17 -6.86
N CYS A 25 -5.48 -5.12 -7.99
CA CYS A 25 -5.69 -3.86 -8.71
C CYS A 25 -7.11 -3.39 -8.48
N VAL A 26 -7.24 -2.11 -8.14
CA VAL A 26 -8.54 -1.48 -7.92
C VAL A 26 -8.91 -0.75 -9.20
N PRO A 27 -10.00 -1.12 -9.87
CA PRO A 27 -10.43 -0.43 -11.09
C PRO A 27 -10.75 1.03 -10.78
N ILE A 28 -10.14 1.94 -11.53
CA ILE A 28 -10.43 3.36 -11.43
C ILE A 28 -11.20 3.78 -12.65
N THR A 29 -12.51 4.03 -12.47
CA THR A 29 -13.40 4.46 -13.53
C THR A 29 -13.70 5.94 -13.36
N GLY A 30 -12.90 6.78 -13.98
CA GLY A 30 -13.07 8.23 -13.91
C GLY A 30 -12.27 8.87 -12.78
N ILE A 31 -11.99 10.16 -12.93
CA ILE A 31 -11.09 10.90 -12.04
C ILE A 31 -11.80 11.37 -10.77
N THR A 32 -13.14 11.51 -10.81
CA THR A 32 -13.91 12.19 -9.77
C THR A 32 -14.84 11.28 -8.98
N LYS A 33 -14.94 10.00 -9.29
CA LYS A 33 -15.89 9.10 -8.64
C LYS A 33 -15.21 8.14 -7.69
N ALA A 34 -15.77 7.99 -6.51
CA ALA A 34 -15.37 6.93 -5.59
C ALA A 34 -15.74 5.58 -6.18
N GLY A 35 -14.82 4.63 -6.08
CA GLY A 35 -15.05 3.26 -6.50
C GLY A 35 -15.22 2.33 -5.31
N VAL A 36 -15.92 1.25 -5.52
CA VAL A 36 -16.07 0.18 -4.53
C VAL A 36 -15.53 -1.11 -5.13
N LEU A 37 -14.64 -1.76 -4.39
CA LEU A 37 -14.14 -3.08 -4.75
C LEU A 37 -14.66 -4.09 -3.73
N GLY A 38 -15.45 -5.05 -4.22
CA GLY A 38 -15.88 -6.17 -3.40
C GLY A 38 -14.81 -7.26 -3.39
N ILE A 39 -14.48 -7.74 -2.19
CA ILE A 39 -13.49 -8.80 -2.01
C ILE A 39 -14.23 -10.06 -1.55
N TYR A 40 -14.26 -11.06 -2.41
CA TYR A 40 -14.96 -12.30 -2.16
C TYR A 40 -14.01 -13.48 -2.24
N GLY A 41 -14.27 -14.51 -1.48
CA GLY A 41 -13.49 -15.73 -1.53
C GLY A 41 -13.72 -16.59 -0.31
N GLN A 42 -13.21 -17.81 -0.37
CA GLN A 42 -13.23 -18.72 0.78
C GLN A 42 -12.21 -18.26 1.82
N ASN A 43 -12.41 -18.69 3.07
CA ASN A 43 -11.43 -18.45 4.12
C ASN A 43 -10.08 -19.04 3.71
N GLY A 44 -9.01 -18.27 3.87
CA GLY A 44 -7.68 -18.67 3.47
C GLY A 44 -7.29 -18.32 2.04
N SER A 45 -8.16 -17.68 1.28
CA SER A 45 -7.88 -17.29 -0.11
C SER A 45 -7.10 -15.98 -0.26
N GLY A 46 -6.67 -15.38 0.84
CA GLY A 46 -5.88 -14.15 0.83
C GLY A 46 -6.65 -12.87 1.11
N LYS A 47 -8.00 -12.93 1.18
CA LYS A 47 -8.81 -11.73 1.44
C LYS A 47 -8.52 -11.08 2.79
N THR A 48 -8.25 -11.88 3.82
CA THR A 48 -7.89 -11.37 5.15
C THR A 48 -6.51 -10.71 5.12
N ALA A 49 -5.58 -11.27 4.36
CA ALA A 49 -4.25 -10.69 4.19
C ALA A 49 -4.33 -9.29 3.57
N ILE A 50 -5.22 -9.08 2.62
CA ILE A 50 -5.43 -7.76 2.00
C ILE A 50 -5.93 -6.75 3.02
N ILE A 51 -6.93 -7.12 3.81
CA ILE A 51 -7.51 -6.23 4.83
C ILE A 51 -6.48 -5.91 5.91
N ASP A 52 -5.74 -6.91 6.38
CA ASP A 52 -4.70 -6.71 7.38
C ASP A 52 -3.57 -5.84 6.86
N ALA A 53 -3.16 -6.03 5.61
CA ALA A 53 -2.12 -5.22 5.00
C ALA A 53 -2.55 -3.75 4.89
N LEU A 54 -3.80 -3.48 4.54
CA LEU A 54 -4.33 -2.12 4.50
C LEU A 54 -4.34 -1.49 5.90
N TYR A 55 -4.70 -2.26 6.91
CA TYR A 55 -4.68 -1.80 8.29
C TYR A 55 -3.26 -1.44 8.74
N PHE A 56 -2.29 -2.31 8.48
CA PHE A 56 -0.89 -2.03 8.83
C PHE A 56 -0.34 -0.82 8.07
N LEU A 57 -0.66 -0.72 6.79
CA LEU A 57 -0.26 0.41 5.99
C LEU A 57 -0.79 1.71 6.57
N GLN A 58 -2.05 1.73 6.98
CA GLN A 58 -2.64 2.88 7.64
C GLN A 58 -1.91 3.23 8.93
N GLN A 59 -1.62 2.24 9.78
CA GLN A 59 -0.91 2.46 11.04
C GLN A 59 0.49 3.04 10.79
N ILE A 60 1.21 2.51 9.83
CA ILE A 60 2.54 2.99 9.47
C ILE A 60 2.47 4.44 8.95
N MET A 61 1.53 4.72 8.06
CA MET A 61 1.42 6.04 7.44
C MET A 61 1.02 7.15 8.41
N ILE A 62 0.28 6.83 9.47
CA ILE A 62 -0.07 7.80 10.50
C ILE A 62 0.98 7.88 11.62
N GLY A 63 2.05 7.10 11.54
CA GLY A 63 3.13 7.13 12.51
C GLY A 63 2.85 6.39 13.81
N SER A 64 1.88 5.49 13.82
CA SER A 64 1.60 4.66 14.98
C SER A 64 2.70 3.62 15.21
N GLU A 65 2.92 3.26 16.46
CA GLU A 65 3.81 2.16 16.77
C GLU A 65 3.20 0.85 16.27
N LEU A 66 4.07 -0.05 15.79
CA LEU A 66 3.63 -1.38 15.39
C LEU A 66 3.29 -2.20 16.62
N GLU A 67 2.08 -2.76 16.64
CA GLU A 67 1.64 -3.63 17.71
C GLU A 67 2.40 -4.96 17.66
N PRO A 68 2.70 -5.58 18.82
CA PRO A 68 3.41 -6.87 18.85
C PRO A 68 2.70 -7.97 18.04
N GLU A 69 1.39 -7.91 17.94
CA GLU A 69 0.57 -8.87 17.23
C GLU A 69 0.85 -8.89 15.72
N ILE A 70 1.49 -7.85 15.19
CA ILE A 70 1.81 -7.80 13.76
C ILE A 70 2.68 -8.97 13.32
N ALA A 71 3.47 -9.52 14.24
CA ALA A 71 4.31 -10.69 13.95
C ALA A 71 3.48 -11.91 13.53
N ASP A 72 2.25 -12.03 14.04
CA ASP A 72 1.36 -13.13 13.71
C ASP A 72 0.77 -13.02 12.31
N TYR A 73 0.83 -11.84 11.70
CA TYR A 73 0.30 -11.60 10.36
C TYR A 73 1.33 -11.78 9.26
N LEU A 74 2.61 -11.91 9.60
CA LEU A 74 3.65 -12.24 8.64
C LEU A 74 3.71 -13.75 8.47
N ASP A 75 4.20 -14.18 7.29
CA ASP A 75 4.42 -15.59 7.04
C ASP A 75 5.39 -16.17 8.08
N SER A 76 5.00 -17.28 8.72
CA SER A 76 5.80 -17.89 9.78
C SER A 76 7.16 -18.39 9.28
N ASP A 77 7.26 -18.73 8.00
CA ASP A 77 8.47 -19.28 7.40
C ASP A 77 9.39 -18.22 6.81
N SER A 78 9.01 -16.94 6.93
CA SER A 78 9.76 -15.83 6.33
C SER A 78 10.27 -14.89 7.40
N ASP A 79 11.42 -14.27 7.15
CA ASP A 79 12.03 -13.28 8.02
C ASP A 79 11.73 -11.84 7.59
N HIS A 80 10.98 -11.68 6.50
CA HIS A 80 10.61 -10.38 5.96
C HIS A 80 9.24 -10.43 5.31
N ALA A 81 8.63 -9.26 5.19
CA ALA A 81 7.40 -9.06 4.43
C ALA A 81 7.45 -7.70 3.74
N GLU A 82 6.74 -7.57 2.65
CA GLU A 82 6.70 -6.33 1.90
C GLU A 82 5.27 -5.96 1.55
N ILE A 83 4.99 -4.67 1.65
CA ILE A 83 3.72 -4.09 1.23
C ILE A 83 4.05 -2.93 0.30
N THR A 84 3.49 -2.96 -0.89
CA THR A 84 3.60 -1.86 -1.84
C THR A 84 2.20 -1.38 -2.18
N ALA A 85 1.93 -0.12 -1.96
CA ALA A 85 0.66 0.51 -2.29
C ALA A 85 0.88 1.60 -3.32
N GLU A 86 0.05 1.62 -4.34
CA GLU A 86 0.07 2.65 -5.36
C GLU A 86 -1.22 3.45 -5.30
N PHE A 87 -1.07 4.76 -5.29
CA PHE A 87 -2.19 5.69 -5.20
C PHE A 87 -2.21 6.61 -6.41
N ILE A 88 -3.40 7.02 -6.78
CA ILE A 88 -3.60 8.07 -7.77
C ILE A 88 -4.25 9.24 -7.05
N ILE A 89 -3.62 10.39 -7.16
CA ILE A 89 -4.12 11.63 -6.58
C ILE A 89 -4.46 12.58 -7.73
N SER A 90 -5.71 12.99 -7.80
CA SER A 90 -6.17 13.96 -8.79
C SER A 90 -6.54 15.27 -8.13
N SER A 91 -6.29 16.36 -8.82
CA SER A 91 -6.63 17.70 -8.37
C SER A 91 -7.50 18.40 -9.40
N SER A 92 -8.19 19.46 -8.97
CA SER A 92 -9.00 20.29 -9.86
C SER A 92 -8.17 21.05 -10.89
N GLU A 93 -6.85 21.15 -10.70
CA GLU A 93 -5.94 21.82 -11.62
C GLU A 93 -5.46 20.94 -12.77
N LYS A 94 -6.11 19.82 -13.02
CA LYS A 94 -5.76 18.85 -14.05
C LYS A 94 -4.37 18.22 -13.88
N ALA A 95 -3.84 18.23 -12.66
CA ALA A 95 -2.62 17.51 -12.33
C ALA A 95 -3.00 16.11 -11.84
N LEU A 96 -2.24 15.12 -12.28
CA LEU A 96 -2.37 13.74 -11.87
C LEU A 96 -1.07 13.31 -11.21
N TYR A 97 -1.17 12.84 -9.99
CA TYR A 97 -0.04 12.32 -9.23
C TYR A 97 -0.18 10.82 -9.09
N GLU A 98 0.88 10.10 -9.40
CA GLU A 98 0.98 8.67 -9.11
C GLU A 98 1.99 8.50 -8.00
N VAL A 99 1.54 7.97 -6.87
CA VAL A 99 2.38 7.83 -5.67
C VAL A 99 2.52 6.35 -5.34
N GLY A 100 3.74 5.87 -5.28
CA GLY A 100 4.04 4.54 -4.80
C GLY A 100 4.66 4.59 -3.41
N TYR A 101 4.13 3.82 -2.49
CA TYR A 101 4.65 3.67 -1.14
C TYR A 101 5.02 2.20 -0.92
N HIS A 102 6.28 1.97 -0.61
CA HIS A 102 6.81 0.64 -0.38
C HIS A 102 7.37 0.56 1.03
N VAL A 103 6.95 -0.45 1.79
CA VAL A 103 7.48 -0.71 3.12
C VAL A 103 7.93 -2.16 3.20
N GLN A 104 9.13 -2.35 3.72
CA GLN A 104 9.69 -3.66 4.01
C GLN A 104 9.74 -3.85 5.52
N LEU A 105 9.13 -4.92 5.98
CA LEU A 105 9.13 -5.33 7.37
C LEU A 105 10.12 -6.48 7.56
N ALA A 106 10.88 -6.42 8.64
CA ALA A 106 11.75 -7.52 9.05
C ALA A 106 11.22 -8.14 10.33
N LYS A 107 11.42 -9.45 10.46
CA LYS A 107 10.93 -10.24 11.59
C LYS A 107 12.04 -11.11 12.14
N ALA A 108 12.22 -11.09 13.46
CA ALA A 108 13.10 -11.99 14.18
C ALA A 108 12.55 -12.22 15.59
N ASP A 109 12.43 -13.49 16.00
CA ASP A 109 12.01 -13.88 17.35
C ASP A 109 10.72 -13.19 17.82
N SER A 110 9.70 -13.16 16.99
CA SER A 110 8.39 -12.54 17.26
C SER A 110 8.44 -11.01 17.33
N ARG A 111 9.56 -10.40 16.95
CA ARG A 111 9.69 -8.95 16.83
C ARG A 111 9.62 -8.56 15.37
N VAL A 112 8.91 -7.47 15.09
CA VAL A 112 8.77 -6.92 13.74
C VAL A 112 9.15 -5.45 13.78
N TRP A 113 9.92 -5.03 12.80
CA TRP A 113 10.30 -3.63 12.66
C TRP A 113 10.28 -3.23 11.19
N ILE A 114 10.19 -1.93 10.94
CA ILE A 114 10.29 -1.40 9.60
C ILE A 114 11.77 -1.37 9.22
N ASN A 115 12.12 -2.16 8.21
CA ASN A 115 13.49 -2.27 7.72
C ASN A 115 13.80 -1.20 6.67
N ARG A 116 12.81 -0.87 5.84
CA ARG A 116 12.99 0.09 4.77
C ARG A 116 11.65 0.70 4.37
N GLU A 117 11.64 1.98 4.12
CA GLU A 117 10.52 2.69 3.52
C GLU A 117 10.99 3.42 2.27
N PHE A 118 10.14 3.44 1.28
CA PHE A 118 10.44 4.10 0.01
C PHE A 118 9.17 4.74 -0.53
N LEU A 119 9.28 6.01 -0.90
CA LEU A 119 8.19 6.74 -1.51
C LEU A 119 8.65 7.29 -2.86
N ASN A 120 7.87 7.03 -3.89
CA ASN A 120 8.09 7.66 -5.19
C ASN A 120 6.83 8.39 -5.63
N CYS A 121 7.03 9.40 -6.45
CA CYS A 121 5.93 10.21 -6.95
C CYS A 121 6.21 10.60 -8.41
N SER A 122 5.21 10.41 -9.26
CA SER A 122 5.20 10.91 -10.62
C SER A 122 4.09 11.94 -10.75
N VAL A 123 4.38 13.05 -11.39
CA VAL A 123 3.39 14.10 -11.62
C VAL A 123 3.21 14.25 -13.12
N THR A 124 1.97 14.22 -13.57
CA THR A 124 1.60 14.54 -14.95
C THR A 124 0.77 15.82 -14.92
N LYS A 125 1.32 16.86 -15.52
CA LYS A 125 0.65 18.16 -15.62
C LYS A 125 0.76 18.66 -17.06
N ASN A 126 -0.37 18.98 -17.67
CA ASN A 126 -0.42 19.44 -19.07
C ASN A 126 0.28 18.46 -20.02
N GLY A 127 0.15 17.15 -19.79
CA GLY A 127 0.76 16.13 -20.61
C GLY A 127 2.26 15.89 -20.38
N ILE A 128 2.87 16.62 -19.46
CA ILE A 128 4.29 16.45 -19.12
C ILE A 128 4.42 15.68 -17.83
N ARG A 129 5.18 14.58 -17.86
CA ARG A 129 5.41 13.72 -16.69
C ARG A 129 6.80 13.99 -16.11
N SER A 130 6.87 14.12 -14.79
CA SER A 130 8.10 14.22 -14.03
C SER A 130 8.10 13.27 -12.84
N ASN A 131 9.25 12.73 -12.48
CA ASN A 131 9.40 11.74 -11.41
C ASN A 131 10.26 12.29 -10.28
N LYS A 132 9.88 11.94 -9.05
CA LYS A 132 10.67 12.25 -7.86
C LYS A 132 10.64 11.05 -6.92
N ASN A 133 11.80 10.58 -6.51
CA ASN A 133 11.94 9.50 -5.55
C ASN A 133 12.37 10.06 -4.21
N ILE A 134 11.71 9.61 -3.15
CA ILE A 134 12.01 10.01 -1.79
C ILE A 134 12.26 8.73 -0.98
N PHE A 135 13.46 8.63 -0.41
CA PHE A 135 13.77 7.56 0.54
C PHE A 135 13.45 8.05 1.93
N MET A 136 12.80 7.18 2.71
CA MET A 136 12.50 7.41 4.12
C MET A 136 13.18 6.31 4.92
N ASP A 137 13.94 6.69 5.90
CA ASP A 137 14.59 5.77 6.83
C ASP A 137 13.77 5.63 8.12
#